data_03b7715b80d142002756b142e3267759
#
_entry.id   03b7715b80d142002756b142e3267759
#
_cell.length_a   1.000
_cell.length_b   1.000
_cell.length_c   1.000
_cell.angle_alpha   90.00
_cell.angle_beta   90.00
_cell.angle_gamma   90.00
#
_symmetry.space_group_name_H-M   'P 1'
#
loop_
_entity.id
_entity.type
_entity.pdbx_description
1 polymer ?
#
loop_
_entity_poly.entity_id
_entity_poly.type
_entity_poly.pdbx_seq_one_letter_code
_entity_poly.pdbx_strand_id
1 'polypeptide(L)'
;MQEKRFEKHPVFLNFKDPVLEEEFKRFHYAETRALLRIAFHFGGITLAGDIALTYFIAPQYLWSTFYLFSIFPPFYLLGLYVAGKGEYTGYDQWIISISLVVISTLMMIWLSLIAEKYSASYILLQEFGCLFVCFYVGRIRFVFAVITSLVFMSVYQGYLLVVVTDRGHFIALSYAAWLLEAIACYGGFIQEGMSRTVFTQQKIISEQREKLNREYQRSENLLHNILPHSIAERLKDEQTVIADHFDSITVLFADIVDFTVLS
;
A
#
# COMPACT_ATOMS: atom_id res chain seq x y z
N MET A 1 17.68 -9.22 -20.14
CA MET A 1 17.36 -10.23 -19.10
C MET A 1 16.62 -9.65 -17.90
N GLN A 2 16.88 -8.42 -17.47
CA GLN A 2 16.20 -7.78 -16.33
C GLN A 2 14.70 -7.53 -16.59
N GLU A 3 14.28 -7.13 -17.79
CA GLU A 3 12.87 -6.82 -18.10
C GLU A 3 11.93 -8.02 -17.92
N LYS A 4 12.37 -9.25 -18.26
CA LYS A 4 11.54 -10.45 -18.09
C LYS A 4 11.25 -10.81 -16.62
N ARG A 5 12.12 -10.40 -15.69
CA ARG A 5 11.95 -10.65 -14.25
C ARG A 5 10.76 -9.89 -13.66
N PHE A 6 10.51 -8.67 -14.14
CA PHE A 6 9.43 -7.80 -13.65
C PHE A 6 8.17 -7.85 -14.50
N GLU A 7 8.01 -8.91 -15.31
CA GLU A 7 6.83 -9.07 -16.15
C GLU A 7 5.58 -9.29 -15.30
N LYS A 8 4.51 -8.55 -15.64
CA LYS A 8 3.24 -8.53 -14.91
C LYS A 8 2.12 -9.14 -15.75
N HIS A 9 1.10 -9.68 -15.07
CA HIS A 9 -0.14 -10.05 -15.74
C HIS A 9 -0.90 -8.77 -16.14
N PRO A 10 -1.42 -8.66 -17.38
CA PRO A 10 -2.00 -7.41 -17.89
C PRO A 10 -3.26 -6.96 -17.15
N VAL A 11 -4.05 -7.89 -16.64
CA VAL A 11 -5.34 -7.60 -15.97
C VAL A 11 -5.20 -7.59 -14.45
N PHE A 12 -4.58 -8.63 -13.88
CA PHE A 12 -4.46 -8.79 -12.42
C PHE A 12 -3.24 -8.07 -11.85
N LEU A 13 -2.38 -7.52 -12.70
CA LEU A 13 -1.15 -6.83 -12.35
C LEU A 13 -0.10 -7.67 -11.58
N ASN A 14 -0.41 -8.89 -11.16
CA ASN A 14 0.51 -9.74 -10.40
C ASN A 14 1.79 -9.99 -11.19
N PHE A 15 2.94 -9.99 -10.49
CA PHE A 15 4.19 -10.42 -11.10
C PHE A 15 4.11 -11.90 -11.46
N LYS A 16 4.69 -12.29 -12.61
CA LYS A 16 4.75 -13.69 -13.03
C LYS A 16 5.66 -14.54 -12.13
N ASP A 17 6.68 -13.92 -11.55
CA ASP A 17 7.56 -14.54 -10.55
C ASP A 17 6.84 -14.56 -9.18
N PRO A 18 6.56 -15.74 -8.60
CA PRO A 18 5.86 -15.86 -7.33
C PRO A 18 6.67 -15.33 -6.15
N VAL A 19 8.00 -15.36 -6.20
CA VAL A 19 8.86 -14.82 -5.14
C VAL A 19 8.77 -13.30 -5.14
N LEU A 20 8.84 -12.70 -6.32
CA LEU A 20 8.71 -11.25 -6.47
C LEU A 20 7.32 -10.76 -6.07
N GLU A 21 6.27 -11.52 -6.38
CA GLU A 21 4.90 -11.21 -5.96
C GLU A 21 4.75 -11.24 -4.43
N GLU A 22 5.38 -12.20 -3.75
CA GLU A 22 5.34 -12.28 -2.30
C GLU A 22 6.12 -11.13 -1.63
N GLU A 23 7.27 -10.75 -2.18
CA GLU A 23 8.01 -9.57 -1.75
C GLU A 23 7.18 -8.28 -1.95
N PHE A 24 6.50 -8.16 -3.09
CA PHE A 24 5.61 -7.02 -3.35
C PHE A 24 4.46 -6.95 -2.34
N LYS A 25 3.83 -8.07 -2.00
CA LYS A 25 2.75 -8.10 -1.00
C LYS A 25 3.20 -7.57 0.36
N ARG A 26 4.39 -7.97 0.81
CA ARG A 26 4.99 -7.48 2.07
C ARG A 26 5.31 -5.98 1.99
N PHE A 27 5.90 -5.54 0.89
CA PHE A 27 6.17 -4.13 0.63
C PHE A 27 4.88 -3.31 0.65
N HIS A 28 3.88 -3.72 -0.11
CA HIS A 28 2.59 -3.04 -0.21
C HIS A 28 1.90 -2.94 1.16
N TYR A 29 1.90 -4.03 1.94
CA TYR A 29 1.34 -4.02 3.29
C TYR A 29 2.08 -3.04 4.22
N ALA A 30 3.40 -3.01 4.19
CA ALA A 30 4.20 -2.08 4.99
C ALA A 30 3.90 -0.61 4.66
N GLU A 31 3.72 -0.29 3.37
CA GLU A 31 3.38 1.05 2.88
C GLU A 31 1.96 1.48 3.25
N THR A 32 0.99 0.55 3.20
CA THR A 32 -0.43 0.88 3.31
C THR A 32 -1.00 0.76 4.71
N ARG A 33 -0.37 0.02 5.62
CA ARG A 33 -0.88 -0.24 6.98
C ARG A 33 -1.18 1.02 7.80
N ALA A 34 -0.39 2.09 7.64
CA ALA A 34 -0.62 3.34 8.35
C ALA A 34 -1.89 4.04 7.87
N LEU A 35 -2.12 4.06 6.56
CA LEU A 35 -3.33 4.61 5.94
C LEU A 35 -4.57 3.80 6.32
N LEU A 36 -4.45 2.47 6.35
CA LEU A 36 -5.53 1.59 6.82
C LEU A 36 -5.92 1.88 8.27
N ARG A 37 -4.96 2.08 9.16
CA ARG A 37 -5.26 2.47 10.55
C ARG A 37 -6.01 3.80 10.62
N ILE A 38 -5.57 4.80 9.85
CA ILE A 38 -6.25 6.10 9.78
C ILE A 38 -7.68 5.92 9.24
N ALA A 39 -7.89 5.12 8.20
CA ALA A 39 -9.20 4.82 7.64
C ALA A 39 -10.14 4.16 8.68
N PHE A 40 -9.64 3.18 9.44
CA PHE A 40 -10.42 2.56 10.52
C PHE A 40 -10.73 3.55 11.65
N HIS A 41 -9.78 4.35 12.10
CA HIS A 41 -10.05 5.39 13.12
C HIS A 41 -11.09 6.41 12.64
N PHE A 42 -11.01 6.83 11.39
CA PHE A 42 -12.01 7.71 10.80
C PHE A 42 -13.39 7.04 10.78
N GLY A 43 -13.47 5.75 10.40
CA GLY A 43 -14.70 4.96 10.48
C GLY A 43 -15.29 4.87 11.88
N GLY A 44 -14.47 4.76 12.92
CA GLY A 44 -14.92 4.81 14.32
C GLY A 44 -15.48 6.18 14.73
N ILE A 45 -14.89 7.26 14.24
CA ILE A 45 -15.38 8.64 14.49
C ILE A 45 -16.72 8.85 13.78
N THR A 46 -16.85 8.41 12.52
CA THR A 46 -18.13 8.52 11.79
C THR A 46 -19.24 7.74 12.49
N LEU A 47 -18.95 6.53 12.99
CA LEU A 47 -19.90 5.74 13.77
C LEU A 47 -20.42 6.48 15.00
N ALA A 48 -19.53 7.13 15.75
CA ALA A 48 -19.95 7.95 16.91
C ALA A 48 -20.81 9.15 16.47
N GLY A 49 -20.47 9.76 15.33
CA GLY A 49 -21.27 10.80 14.70
C GLY A 49 -22.66 10.33 14.29
N ASP A 50 -22.79 9.13 13.75
CA ASP A 50 -24.05 8.53 13.31
C ASP A 50 -24.99 8.26 14.50
N ILE A 51 -24.45 7.79 15.63
CA ILE A 51 -25.21 7.64 16.87
C ILE A 51 -25.71 9.00 17.37
N ALA A 52 -24.84 10.00 17.41
CA ALA A 52 -25.21 11.35 17.82
C ALA A 52 -26.26 11.94 16.87
N LEU A 53 -26.10 11.77 15.57
CA LEU A 53 -27.05 12.23 14.56
C LEU A 53 -28.43 11.58 14.76
N THR A 54 -28.45 10.26 15.03
CA THR A 54 -29.70 9.55 15.32
C THR A 54 -30.40 10.12 16.54
N TYR A 55 -29.65 10.43 17.59
CA TYR A 55 -30.24 11.03 18.81
C TYR A 55 -30.94 12.36 18.52
N PHE A 56 -30.37 13.22 17.67
CA PHE A 56 -30.92 14.54 17.36
C PHE A 56 -32.02 14.52 16.30
N ILE A 57 -31.90 13.67 15.28
CA ILE A 57 -32.80 13.71 14.11
C ILE A 57 -33.92 12.67 14.22
N ALA A 58 -33.65 11.48 14.74
CA ALA A 58 -34.54 10.36 14.75
C ALA A 58 -34.46 9.58 16.07
N PRO A 59 -34.78 10.18 17.24
CA PRO A 59 -34.60 9.57 18.55
C PRO A 59 -35.38 8.26 18.74
N GLN A 60 -36.47 8.08 17.99
CA GLN A 60 -37.26 6.84 17.99
C GLN A 60 -36.47 5.63 17.52
N TYR A 61 -35.42 5.82 16.70
CA TYR A 61 -34.55 4.73 16.19
C TYR A 61 -33.24 4.54 17.01
N LEU A 62 -33.06 5.29 18.09
CA LEU A 62 -31.83 5.28 18.86
C LEU A 62 -31.47 3.88 19.39
N TRP A 63 -32.43 3.17 19.96
CA TRP A 63 -32.22 1.81 20.45
C TRP A 63 -31.93 0.80 19.34
N SER A 64 -32.61 0.92 18.20
CA SER A 64 -32.35 0.10 17.02
C SER A 64 -30.94 0.34 16.48
N THR A 65 -30.49 1.60 16.50
CA THR A 65 -29.14 2.00 16.11
C THR A 65 -28.08 1.40 17.03
N PHE A 66 -28.27 1.48 18.36
CA PHE A 66 -27.35 0.85 19.30
C PHE A 66 -27.28 -0.66 19.14
N TYR A 67 -28.44 -1.32 18.94
CA TYR A 67 -28.50 -2.77 18.71
C TYR A 67 -27.77 -3.16 17.43
N LEU A 68 -28.03 -2.48 16.33
CA LEU A 68 -27.37 -2.73 15.04
C LEU A 68 -25.84 -2.49 15.14
N PHE A 69 -25.44 -1.39 15.76
CA PHE A 69 -24.03 -1.04 15.87
C PHE A 69 -23.27 -1.85 16.94
N SER A 70 -23.96 -2.63 17.77
CA SER A 70 -23.27 -3.59 18.66
C SER A 70 -22.55 -4.71 17.88
N ILE A 71 -22.94 -4.96 16.63
CA ILE A 71 -22.27 -5.91 15.72
C ILE A 71 -20.97 -5.34 15.12
N PHE A 72 -20.84 -4.02 15.07
CA PHE A 72 -19.72 -3.32 14.44
C PHE A 72 -18.34 -3.54 15.16
N PRO A 73 -18.22 -3.46 16.51
CA PRO A 73 -16.94 -3.47 17.20
C PRO A 73 -16.04 -4.68 16.90
N PRO A 74 -16.50 -5.91 16.79
CA PRO A 74 -15.65 -7.05 16.48
C PRO A 74 -14.93 -6.90 15.13
N PHE A 75 -15.63 -6.47 14.09
CA PHE A 75 -15.06 -6.28 12.74
C PHE A 75 -14.14 -5.06 12.69
N TYR A 76 -14.52 -3.98 13.37
CA TYR A 76 -13.70 -2.79 13.52
C TYR A 76 -12.38 -3.09 14.25
N LEU A 77 -12.43 -3.76 15.41
CA LEU A 77 -11.27 -4.13 16.19
C LEU A 77 -10.37 -5.13 15.45
N LEU A 78 -10.98 -6.06 14.72
CA LEU A 78 -10.23 -7.01 13.89
C LEU A 78 -9.49 -6.29 12.75
N GLY A 79 -10.14 -5.35 12.07
CA GLY A 79 -9.51 -4.52 11.04
C GLY A 79 -8.37 -3.66 11.60
N LEU A 80 -8.57 -3.02 12.76
CA LEU A 80 -7.53 -2.28 13.47
C LEU A 80 -6.35 -3.16 13.91
N TYR A 81 -6.63 -4.35 14.43
CA TYR A 81 -5.60 -5.30 14.82
C TYR A 81 -4.72 -5.67 13.63
N VAL A 82 -5.35 -6.06 12.51
CA VAL A 82 -4.61 -6.39 11.29
C VAL A 82 -3.81 -5.19 10.77
N ALA A 83 -4.41 -4.00 10.70
CA ALA A 83 -3.71 -2.79 10.29
C ALA A 83 -2.60 -2.34 11.26
N GLY A 84 -2.68 -2.74 12.54
CA GLY A 84 -1.67 -2.48 13.58
C GLY A 84 -0.52 -3.46 13.61
N LYS A 85 -0.73 -4.66 13.09
CA LYS A 85 0.24 -5.74 13.08
C LYS A 85 1.48 -5.38 12.24
N GLY A 86 2.66 -5.73 12.72
CA GLY A 86 3.93 -5.42 12.05
C GLY A 86 4.24 -6.31 10.86
N GLU A 87 3.66 -7.51 10.81
CA GLU A 87 3.97 -8.58 9.87
C GLU A 87 2.79 -8.90 8.93
N TYR A 88 3.10 -9.14 7.66
CA TYR A 88 2.14 -9.62 6.67
C TYR A 88 1.92 -11.14 6.82
N THR A 89 0.66 -11.59 6.91
CA THR A 89 0.31 -13.01 7.09
C THR A 89 -0.42 -13.65 5.91
N GLY A 90 -0.65 -12.93 4.83
CA GLY A 90 -1.38 -13.42 3.64
C GLY A 90 -2.91 -13.34 3.75
N TYR A 91 -3.48 -13.46 4.95
CA TYR A 91 -4.93 -13.34 5.19
C TYR A 91 -5.38 -11.89 5.46
N ASP A 92 -4.44 -10.98 5.64
CA ASP A 92 -4.71 -9.60 6.06
C ASP A 92 -5.68 -8.89 5.13
N GLN A 93 -5.53 -9.06 3.81
CA GLN A 93 -6.41 -8.46 2.81
C GLN A 93 -7.84 -9.01 2.89
N TRP A 94 -7.99 -10.33 3.13
CA TRP A 94 -9.30 -10.95 3.30
C TRP A 94 -10.02 -10.43 4.55
N ILE A 95 -9.32 -10.33 5.67
CA ILE A 95 -9.87 -9.84 6.94
C ILE A 95 -10.33 -8.38 6.77
N ILE A 96 -9.52 -7.53 6.16
CA ILE A 96 -9.85 -6.13 5.90
C ILE A 96 -11.07 -6.04 4.98
N SER A 97 -11.09 -6.80 3.88
CA SER A 97 -12.19 -6.81 2.91
C SER A 97 -13.52 -7.25 3.56
N ILE A 98 -13.51 -8.34 4.32
CA ILE A 98 -14.70 -8.83 5.04
C ILE A 98 -15.18 -7.79 6.05
N SER A 99 -14.26 -7.21 6.83
CA SER A 99 -14.60 -6.17 7.80
C SER A 99 -15.26 -4.97 7.13
N LEU A 100 -14.76 -4.50 6.00
CA LEU A 100 -15.34 -3.38 5.26
C LEU A 100 -16.71 -3.72 4.68
N VAL A 101 -16.91 -4.92 4.13
CA VAL A 101 -18.23 -5.36 3.63
C VAL A 101 -19.26 -5.37 4.75
N VAL A 102 -18.93 -5.96 5.91
CA VAL A 102 -19.83 -6.01 7.05
C VAL A 102 -20.16 -4.62 7.56
N ILE A 103 -19.16 -3.77 7.76
CA ILE A 103 -19.33 -2.39 8.22
C ILE A 103 -20.22 -1.60 7.26
N SER A 104 -19.95 -1.67 5.95
CA SER A 104 -20.70 -0.95 4.93
C SER A 104 -22.16 -1.44 4.85
N THR A 105 -22.38 -2.74 4.98
CA THR A 105 -23.75 -3.32 4.99
C THR A 105 -24.54 -2.88 6.21
N LEU A 106 -23.93 -2.86 7.39
CA LEU A 106 -24.57 -2.37 8.63
C LEU A 106 -24.94 -0.88 8.50
N MET A 107 -24.05 -0.06 7.93
CA MET A 107 -24.32 1.35 7.67
C MET A 107 -25.46 1.53 6.66
N MET A 108 -25.54 0.71 5.61
CA MET A 108 -26.64 0.72 4.65
C MET A 108 -27.99 0.41 5.33
N ILE A 109 -28.03 -0.62 6.18
CA ILE A 109 -29.24 -0.98 6.94
C ILE A 109 -29.63 0.19 7.85
N TRP A 110 -28.69 0.79 8.55
CA TRP A 110 -28.95 1.94 9.42
C TRP A 110 -29.50 3.14 8.64
N LEU A 111 -28.90 3.52 7.50
CA LEU A 111 -29.40 4.59 6.66
C LEU A 111 -30.81 4.30 6.11
N SER A 112 -31.10 3.06 5.78
CA SER A 112 -32.44 2.66 5.31
C SER A 112 -33.51 2.84 6.38
N LEU A 113 -33.16 2.71 7.66
CA LEU A 113 -34.07 2.91 8.78
C LEU A 113 -34.35 4.38 9.06
N ILE A 114 -33.32 5.24 8.94
CA ILE A 114 -33.42 6.67 9.35
C ILE A 114 -33.89 7.58 8.21
N ALA A 115 -33.38 7.36 7.01
CA ALA A 115 -33.57 8.30 5.90
C ALA A 115 -34.89 8.09 5.13
N GLU A 116 -35.68 7.07 5.44
CA GLU A 116 -36.97 6.80 4.82
C GLU A 116 -37.01 7.04 3.31
N LYS A 117 -37.74 8.08 2.86
CA LYS A 117 -37.94 8.42 1.45
C LYS A 117 -36.67 8.65 0.64
N TYR A 118 -35.59 9.15 1.28
CA TYR A 118 -34.34 9.49 0.61
C TYR A 118 -33.23 8.45 0.80
N SER A 119 -33.54 7.32 1.44
CA SER A 119 -32.57 6.30 1.81
C SER A 119 -31.72 5.81 0.65
N ALA A 120 -32.30 5.57 -0.52
CA ALA A 120 -31.57 5.09 -1.70
C ALA A 120 -30.47 6.04 -2.19
N SER A 121 -30.72 7.34 -2.16
CA SER A 121 -29.73 8.37 -2.54
C SER A 121 -28.63 8.54 -1.49
N TYR A 122 -28.97 8.46 -0.21
CA TYR A 122 -27.98 8.52 0.87
C TYR A 122 -27.08 7.28 0.89
N ILE A 123 -27.65 6.10 0.59
CA ILE A 123 -26.87 4.87 0.48
C ILE A 123 -25.91 4.94 -0.72
N LEU A 124 -26.30 5.55 -1.84
CA LEU A 124 -25.40 5.80 -2.96
C LEU A 124 -24.19 6.68 -2.56
N LEU A 125 -24.41 7.72 -1.75
CA LEU A 125 -23.32 8.55 -1.23
C LEU A 125 -22.40 7.75 -0.30
N GLN A 126 -22.96 6.89 0.53
CA GLN A 126 -22.18 5.99 1.39
C GLN A 126 -21.35 5.00 0.56
N GLU A 127 -21.93 4.43 -0.51
CA GLU A 127 -21.23 3.55 -1.44
C GLU A 127 -19.98 4.24 -2.01
N PHE A 128 -20.13 5.48 -2.47
CA PHE A 128 -18.98 6.29 -2.90
C PHE A 128 -17.90 6.38 -1.82
N GLY A 129 -18.28 6.64 -0.56
CA GLY A 129 -17.35 6.67 0.58
C GLY A 129 -16.62 5.33 0.76
N CYS A 130 -17.32 4.21 0.67
CA CYS A 130 -16.73 2.87 0.78
C CYS A 130 -15.77 2.57 -0.37
N LEU A 131 -16.13 2.88 -1.61
CA LEU A 131 -15.25 2.76 -2.77
C LEU A 131 -13.99 3.61 -2.60
N PHE A 132 -14.16 4.85 -2.15
CA PHE A 132 -13.04 5.75 -1.88
C PHE A 132 -12.08 5.18 -0.83
N VAL A 133 -12.62 4.63 0.26
CA VAL A 133 -11.80 3.98 1.30
C VAL A 133 -11.11 2.74 0.76
N CYS A 134 -11.82 1.85 0.05
CA CYS A 134 -11.24 0.61 -0.47
C CYS A 134 -10.09 0.86 -1.46
N PHE A 135 -10.31 1.72 -2.44
CA PHE A 135 -9.37 1.91 -3.54
C PHE A 135 -8.29 2.97 -3.25
N TYR A 136 -8.64 4.08 -2.59
CA TYR A 136 -7.76 5.25 -2.51
C TYR A 136 -7.12 5.46 -1.14
N VAL A 137 -7.88 5.37 -0.05
CA VAL A 137 -7.34 5.60 1.30
C VAL A 137 -6.68 4.35 1.85
N GLY A 138 -7.41 3.24 1.88
CA GLY A 138 -6.93 1.96 2.41
C GLY A 138 -5.92 1.28 1.50
N ARG A 139 -5.92 1.65 0.22
CA ARG A 139 -5.05 1.05 -0.81
C ARG A 139 -5.06 -0.47 -0.74
N ILE A 140 -6.27 -1.05 -0.61
CA ILE A 140 -6.43 -2.49 -0.66
C ILE A 140 -5.98 -2.97 -2.03
N ARG A 141 -5.33 -4.12 -2.11
CA ARG A 141 -4.87 -4.67 -3.40
C ARG A 141 -6.04 -4.77 -4.37
N PHE A 142 -5.79 -4.38 -5.61
CA PHE A 142 -6.81 -4.19 -6.65
C PHE A 142 -7.83 -5.35 -6.74
N VAL A 143 -7.35 -6.59 -6.75
CA VAL A 143 -8.24 -7.76 -6.83
C VAL A 143 -9.20 -7.85 -5.64
N PHE A 144 -8.70 -7.61 -4.42
CA PHE A 144 -9.53 -7.63 -3.21
C PHE A 144 -10.49 -6.45 -3.16
N ALA A 145 -10.05 -5.27 -3.58
CA ALA A 145 -10.88 -4.09 -3.65
C ALA A 145 -12.05 -4.29 -4.63
N VAL A 146 -11.78 -4.87 -5.82
CA VAL A 146 -12.83 -5.19 -6.81
C VAL A 146 -13.81 -6.24 -6.28
N ILE A 147 -13.34 -7.30 -5.63
CA ILE A 147 -14.25 -8.31 -5.04
C ILE A 147 -15.11 -7.67 -3.96
N THR A 148 -14.51 -6.88 -3.07
CA THR A 148 -15.21 -6.18 -1.97
C THR A 148 -16.28 -5.24 -2.51
N SER A 149 -15.94 -4.41 -3.49
CA SER A 149 -16.84 -3.43 -4.09
C SER A 149 -17.98 -4.09 -4.87
N LEU A 150 -17.71 -5.17 -5.62
CA LEU A 150 -18.75 -5.92 -6.32
C LEU A 150 -19.74 -6.61 -5.38
N VAL A 151 -19.27 -7.14 -4.25
CA VAL A 151 -20.17 -7.69 -3.22
C VAL A 151 -21.08 -6.59 -2.67
N PHE A 152 -20.51 -5.44 -2.32
CA PHE A 152 -21.28 -4.31 -1.81
C PHE A 152 -22.25 -3.77 -2.85
N MET A 153 -21.82 -3.62 -4.12
CA MET A 153 -22.66 -3.24 -5.24
C MET A 153 -23.86 -4.19 -5.42
N SER A 154 -23.63 -5.51 -5.28
CA SER A 154 -24.70 -6.51 -5.41
C SER A 154 -25.76 -6.33 -4.30
N VAL A 155 -25.33 -6.05 -3.07
CA VAL A 155 -26.22 -5.76 -1.94
C VAL A 155 -27.01 -4.48 -2.20
N TYR A 156 -26.36 -3.42 -2.68
CA TYR A 156 -27.02 -2.16 -3.03
C TYR A 156 -28.06 -2.32 -4.14
N GLN A 157 -27.73 -3.04 -5.21
CA GLN A 157 -28.67 -3.29 -6.30
C GLN A 157 -29.88 -4.11 -5.81
N GLY A 158 -29.66 -5.12 -4.95
CA GLY A 158 -30.74 -5.86 -4.30
C GLY A 158 -31.66 -4.98 -3.47
N TYR A 159 -31.08 -4.03 -2.73
CA TYR A 159 -31.84 -3.03 -1.97
C TYR A 159 -32.68 -2.12 -2.88
N LEU A 160 -32.11 -1.62 -3.98
CA LEU A 160 -32.84 -0.78 -4.95
C LEU A 160 -34.04 -1.48 -5.56
N LEU A 161 -33.93 -2.78 -5.86
CA LEU A 161 -35.05 -3.59 -6.41
C LEU A 161 -36.23 -3.69 -5.44
N VAL A 162 -35.98 -3.64 -4.13
CA VAL A 162 -37.03 -3.77 -3.11
C VAL A 162 -37.67 -2.40 -2.78
N VAL A 163 -36.84 -1.34 -2.73
CA VAL A 163 -37.29 -0.06 -2.16
C VAL A 163 -37.72 0.94 -3.25
N VAL A 164 -37.10 0.92 -4.43
CA VAL A 164 -37.38 1.91 -5.48
C VAL A 164 -38.40 1.36 -6.46
N THR A 165 -39.62 1.87 -6.36
CA THR A 165 -40.75 1.45 -7.21
C THR A 165 -40.78 2.19 -8.57
N ASP A 166 -40.25 3.42 -8.63
CA ASP A 166 -40.19 4.19 -9.86
C ASP A 166 -39.03 3.71 -10.76
N ARG A 167 -39.33 3.29 -11.98
CA ARG A 167 -38.38 2.76 -12.94
C ARG A 167 -37.31 3.80 -13.34
N GLY A 168 -37.74 5.06 -13.51
CA GLY A 168 -36.80 6.13 -13.90
C GLY A 168 -35.77 6.37 -12.80
N HIS A 169 -36.21 6.43 -11.57
CA HIS A 169 -35.35 6.61 -10.39
C HIS A 169 -34.42 5.41 -10.18
N PHE A 170 -34.93 4.19 -10.32
CA PHE A 170 -34.12 2.97 -10.27
C PHE A 170 -33.00 2.98 -11.30
N ILE A 171 -33.31 3.27 -12.57
CA ILE A 171 -32.32 3.31 -13.65
C ILE A 171 -31.26 4.39 -13.36
N ALA A 172 -31.67 5.58 -12.92
CA ALA A 172 -30.74 6.67 -12.60
C ALA A 172 -29.77 6.33 -11.48
N LEU A 173 -30.25 5.77 -10.37
CA LEU A 173 -29.40 5.37 -9.26
C LEU A 173 -28.48 4.19 -9.61
N SER A 174 -29.00 3.20 -10.33
CA SER A 174 -28.19 2.06 -10.80
C SER A 174 -27.10 2.52 -11.75
N TYR A 175 -27.42 3.40 -12.70
CA TYR A 175 -26.43 3.97 -13.62
C TYR A 175 -25.33 4.74 -12.88
N ALA A 176 -25.73 5.59 -11.92
CA ALA A 176 -24.78 6.36 -11.13
C ALA A 176 -23.85 5.44 -10.32
N ALA A 177 -24.38 4.38 -9.69
CA ALA A 177 -23.62 3.41 -8.93
C ALA A 177 -22.60 2.67 -9.82
N TRP A 178 -23.04 2.13 -10.97
CA TRP A 178 -22.12 1.48 -11.92
C TRP A 178 -21.05 2.41 -12.50
N LEU A 179 -21.37 3.68 -12.72
CA LEU A 179 -20.41 4.67 -13.16
C LEU A 179 -19.34 4.93 -12.10
N LEU A 180 -19.75 5.08 -10.83
CA LEU A 180 -18.83 5.24 -9.70
C LEU A 180 -17.92 4.02 -9.53
N GLU A 181 -18.48 2.82 -9.63
CA GLU A 181 -17.74 1.55 -9.59
C GLU A 181 -16.69 1.49 -10.69
N ALA A 182 -17.05 1.82 -11.93
CA ALA A 182 -16.13 1.82 -13.07
C ALA A 182 -14.96 2.81 -12.86
N ILE A 183 -15.25 4.03 -12.37
CA ILE A 183 -14.24 5.04 -12.07
C ILE A 183 -13.32 4.55 -10.94
N ALA A 184 -13.88 3.98 -9.88
CA ALA A 184 -13.11 3.48 -8.74
C ALA A 184 -12.19 2.31 -9.16
N CYS A 185 -12.71 1.35 -9.93
CA CYS A 185 -11.92 0.24 -10.47
C CYS A 185 -10.79 0.72 -11.36
N TYR A 186 -11.06 1.66 -12.27
CA TYR A 186 -10.03 2.22 -13.16
C TYR A 186 -8.93 2.94 -12.36
N GLY A 187 -9.31 3.77 -11.41
CA GLY A 187 -8.36 4.46 -10.54
C GLY A 187 -7.54 3.50 -9.68
N GLY A 188 -8.17 2.47 -9.11
CA GLY A 188 -7.50 1.43 -8.33
C GLY A 188 -6.51 0.62 -9.16
N PHE A 189 -6.86 0.30 -10.43
CA PHE A 189 -5.95 -0.36 -11.37
C PHE A 189 -4.69 0.48 -11.62
N ILE A 190 -4.85 1.77 -11.90
CA ILE A 190 -3.72 2.70 -12.09
C ILE A 190 -2.87 2.77 -10.81
N GLN A 191 -3.51 2.91 -9.66
CA GLN A 191 -2.83 3.05 -8.38
C GLN A 191 -1.99 1.82 -8.01
N GLU A 192 -2.52 0.61 -8.17
CA GLU A 192 -1.73 -0.61 -7.96
C GLU A 192 -0.60 -0.72 -9.00
N GLY A 193 -0.86 -0.36 -10.25
CA GLY A 193 0.16 -0.31 -11.31
C GLY A 193 1.33 0.61 -10.94
N MET A 194 1.03 1.79 -10.41
CA MET A 194 2.05 2.73 -9.91
C MET A 194 2.81 2.18 -8.70
N SER A 195 2.10 1.59 -7.72
CA SER A 195 2.74 0.98 -6.55
C SER A 195 3.73 -0.13 -6.94
N ARG A 196 3.37 -0.97 -7.91
CA ARG A 196 4.25 -2.01 -8.46
C ARG A 196 5.45 -1.42 -9.20
N THR A 197 5.27 -0.32 -9.88
CA THR A 197 6.37 0.39 -10.55
C THR A 197 7.35 0.97 -9.53
N VAL A 198 6.85 1.61 -8.48
CA VAL A 198 7.67 2.12 -7.37
C VAL A 198 8.46 0.98 -6.71
N PHE A 199 7.82 -0.14 -6.40
CA PHE A 199 8.48 -1.32 -5.85
C PHE A 199 9.61 -1.82 -6.77
N THR A 200 9.34 -1.95 -8.08
CA THR A 200 10.32 -2.38 -9.06
C THR A 200 11.52 -1.43 -9.11
N GLN A 201 11.26 -0.11 -9.13
CA GLN A 201 12.32 0.90 -9.15
C GLN A 201 13.17 0.86 -7.88
N GLN A 202 12.54 0.76 -6.70
CA GLN A 202 13.27 0.65 -5.44
C GLN A 202 14.16 -0.61 -5.40
N LYS A 203 13.66 -1.73 -5.92
CA LYS A 203 14.45 -2.96 -5.99
C LYS A 203 15.64 -2.82 -6.92
N ILE A 204 15.46 -2.25 -8.10
CA ILE A 204 16.55 -1.98 -9.05
C ILE A 204 17.58 -1.03 -8.43
N ILE A 205 17.13 0.05 -7.78
CA ILE A 205 18.03 1.01 -7.13
C ILE A 205 18.83 0.34 -6.01
N SER A 206 18.19 -0.52 -5.20
CA SER A 206 18.89 -1.24 -4.12
C SER A 206 19.96 -2.21 -4.68
N GLU A 207 19.64 -2.95 -5.73
CA GLU A 207 20.60 -3.83 -6.41
C GLU A 207 21.78 -3.06 -7.03
N GLN A 208 21.50 -1.89 -7.65
CA GLN A 208 22.54 -1.03 -8.21
C GLN A 208 23.44 -0.44 -7.11
N ARG A 209 22.86 0.01 -6.00
CA ARG A 209 23.62 0.52 -4.85
C ARG A 209 24.53 -0.55 -4.25
N GLU A 210 24.05 -1.76 -4.11
CA GLU A 210 24.85 -2.87 -3.60
C GLU A 210 26.01 -3.22 -4.54
N LYS A 211 25.75 -3.23 -5.86
CA LYS A 211 26.79 -3.45 -6.86
C LYS A 211 27.83 -2.34 -6.80
N LEU A 212 27.41 -1.07 -6.78
CA LEU A 212 28.30 0.08 -6.70
C LEU A 212 29.16 0.04 -5.44
N ASN A 213 28.56 -0.31 -4.29
CA ASN A 213 29.29 -0.42 -3.03
C ASN A 213 30.35 -1.54 -3.08
N ARG A 214 30.04 -2.68 -3.69
CA ARG A 214 31.04 -3.76 -3.90
C ARG A 214 32.19 -3.31 -4.81
N GLU A 215 31.90 -2.62 -5.90
CA GLU A 215 32.94 -2.09 -6.80
C GLU A 215 33.78 -1.02 -6.12
N TYR A 216 33.17 -0.14 -5.33
CA TYR A 216 33.85 0.86 -4.53
C TYR A 216 34.81 0.21 -3.52
N GLN A 217 34.34 -0.77 -2.73
CA GLN A 217 35.19 -1.50 -1.78
C GLN A 217 36.33 -2.23 -2.47
N ARG A 218 36.06 -2.82 -3.65
CA ARG A 218 37.12 -3.47 -4.43
C ARG A 218 38.19 -2.47 -4.89
N SER A 219 37.78 -1.32 -5.38
CA SER A 219 38.70 -0.23 -5.78
C SER A 219 39.51 0.26 -4.59
N GLU A 220 38.91 0.44 -3.41
CA GLU A 220 39.64 0.83 -2.19
C GLU A 220 40.69 -0.22 -1.80
N ASN A 221 40.29 -1.49 -1.78
CA ASN A 221 41.24 -2.56 -1.45
C ASN A 221 42.43 -2.60 -2.44
N LEU A 222 42.19 -2.39 -3.74
CA LEU A 222 43.27 -2.31 -4.72
C LEU A 222 44.17 -1.11 -4.45
N LEU A 223 43.60 0.06 -4.11
CA LEU A 223 44.36 1.26 -3.76
C LEU A 223 45.28 1.03 -2.54
N HIS A 224 44.71 0.43 -1.48
CA HIS A 224 45.46 0.11 -0.26
C HIS A 224 46.51 -0.99 -0.44
N ASN A 225 46.36 -1.88 -1.43
CA ASN A 225 47.38 -2.86 -1.75
C ASN A 225 48.62 -2.24 -2.44
N ILE A 226 48.45 -1.08 -3.09
CA ILE A 226 49.52 -0.41 -3.84
C ILE A 226 50.14 0.73 -3.04
N LEU A 227 49.34 1.46 -2.24
CA LEU A 227 49.76 2.65 -1.49
C LEU A 227 49.62 2.44 0.01
N PRO A 228 50.57 2.95 0.83
CA PRO A 228 50.38 3.03 2.27
C PRO A 228 49.10 3.79 2.60
N HIS A 229 48.41 3.35 3.68
CA HIS A 229 47.07 3.86 4.08
C HIS A 229 47.07 5.39 4.21
N SER A 230 48.11 5.99 4.81
CA SER A 230 48.25 7.43 4.98
C SER A 230 48.31 8.21 3.65
N ILE A 231 48.91 7.61 2.63
CA ILE A 231 49.03 8.23 1.30
C ILE A 231 47.71 8.06 0.53
N ALA A 232 47.07 6.89 0.66
CA ALA A 232 45.80 6.64 0.01
C ALA A 232 44.69 7.57 0.54
N GLU A 233 44.61 7.85 1.85
CA GLU A 233 43.68 8.82 2.44
C GLU A 233 43.93 10.24 1.95
N ARG A 234 45.20 10.71 1.97
CA ARG A 234 45.56 12.04 1.46
C ARG A 234 45.21 12.21 -0.01
N LEU A 235 45.41 11.16 -0.81
CA LEU A 235 45.06 11.19 -2.25
C LEU A 235 43.55 11.31 -2.50
N LYS A 236 42.71 10.82 -1.57
CA LYS A 236 41.27 10.98 -1.64
C LYS A 236 40.79 12.38 -1.26
N ASP A 237 41.34 12.95 -0.21
CA ASP A 237 40.93 14.23 0.34
C ASP A 237 41.51 15.42 -0.41
N GLU A 238 42.74 15.30 -0.93
CA GLU A 238 43.45 16.37 -1.63
C GLU A 238 43.67 15.98 -3.10
N GLN A 239 43.04 16.70 -4.04
CA GLN A 239 43.35 16.59 -5.48
C GLN A 239 44.69 17.24 -5.86
N THR A 240 45.57 17.42 -4.89
CA THR A 240 46.87 18.10 -5.03
C THR A 240 48.02 17.09 -4.98
N VAL A 241 49.14 17.49 -5.51
CA VAL A 241 50.39 16.69 -5.47
C VAL A 241 50.81 16.49 -4.02
N ILE A 242 50.89 15.22 -3.57
CA ILE A 242 51.40 14.88 -2.24
C ILE A 242 52.93 14.97 -2.28
N ALA A 243 53.47 15.96 -1.60
CA ALA A 243 54.91 16.15 -1.45
C ALA A 243 55.20 16.53 0.02
N ASP A 244 55.97 15.70 0.70
CA ASP A 244 56.44 15.97 2.05
C ASP A 244 57.92 16.29 2.01
N HIS A 245 58.37 17.30 2.77
CA HIS A 245 59.77 17.69 2.88
C HIS A 245 60.35 17.11 4.18
N PHE A 246 61.53 16.52 4.07
CA PHE A 246 62.28 15.99 5.21
C PHE A 246 63.71 16.54 5.16
N ASP A 247 64.24 17.06 6.30
CA ASP A 247 65.57 17.65 6.42
C ASP A 247 66.69 16.62 6.23
N SER A 248 66.42 15.34 6.53
CA SER A 248 67.37 14.25 6.35
C SER A 248 66.65 12.94 6.12
N ILE A 249 67.03 12.18 5.10
CA ILE A 249 66.48 10.88 4.76
C ILE A 249 67.60 9.87 4.51
N THR A 250 67.31 8.59 4.82
CA THR A 250 68.11 7.45 4.38
C THR A 250 67.36 6.68 3.32
N VAL A 251 67.93 6.43 2.17
CA VAL A 251 67.33 5.68 1.07
C VAL A 251 67.97 4.29 1.01
N LEU A 252 67.16 3.27 1.06
CA LEU A 252 67.56 1.89 0.86
C LEU A 252 66.96 1.35 -0.45
N PHE A 253 67.81 0.82 -1.32
CA PHE A 253 67.39 0.08 -2.51
C PHE A 253 67.57 -1.41 -2.25
N ALA A 254 66.52 -2.19 -2.40
CA ALA A 254 66.53 -3.66 -2.28
C ALA A 254 65.85 -4.28 -3.49
N ASP A 255 66.46 -5.33 -4.02
CA ASP A 255 65.91 -6.08 -5.15
C ASP A 255 65.98 -7.60 -4.85
N ILE A 256 65.07 -8.36 -5.47
CA ILE A 256 65.04 -9.82 -5.34
C ILE A 256 65.96 -10.38 -6.41
N VAL A 257 67.02 -11.06 -5.98
CA VAL A 257 67.93 -11.77 -6.90
C VAL A 257 67.17 -12.87 -7.62
N ASP A 258 67.35 -12.92 -8.95
CA ASP A 258 66.71 -13.91 -9.84
C ASP A 258 65.17 -13.83 -9.90
N PHE A 259 64.55 -12.67 -9.66
CA PHE A 259 63.09 -12.47 -9.73
C PHE A 259 62.47 -12.97 -11.07
N THR A 260 63.18 -12.72 -12.19
CA THR A 260 62.75 -13.16 -13.54
C THR A 260 62.80 -14.69 -13.74
N VAL A 261 63.46 -15.45 -12.88
CA VAL A 261 63.50 -16.90 -12.90
C VAL A 261 62.40 -17.47 -11.98
N LEU A 262 61.92 -16.67 -11.01
CA LEU A 262 60.93 -17.07 -10.01
C LEU A 262 59.49 -16.66 -10.39
N SER A 263 59.30 -15.78 -11.34
CA SER A 263 58.00 -15.30 -11.85
C SER A 263 57.62 -16.03 -13.14
#